data_d1deaf292b63a52bb72a54e6534bb69b
#
_entry.id   d1deaf292b63a52bb72a54e6534bb69b
#
_cell.length_a   1.000
_cell.length_b   1.000
_cell.length_c   1.000
_cell.angle_alpha   90.00
_cell.angle_beta   90.00
_cell.angle_gamma   90.00
#
_symmetry.space_group_name_H-M   'P 1'
#
loop_
_entity.id
_entity.type
_entity.pdbx_description
1 polymer ?
#
loop_
_entity_poly.entity_id
_entity_poly.type
_entity_poly.pdbx_seq_one_letter_code
_entity_poly.pdbx_strand_id
1 'polypeptide(L)'
;AQVVGWASRAAVGDPAAEPASRTGEALRKEATRAWRGRLEWTGRVKPQVWDEEAEPSHIGGLRSARDSLSRLPVTVREKGKLVGDALKNLFRSSPEVLTSLLEAIRLKVEDSSHLEGPVSKIVSTIAGVVNCKDTRRGVEMGAHCEVRPLLLGAWREFVGDPDDQVEVWMMSGAPLGILATPLDRGIFPVYSDAEAATHPSALWSESFDGGKRRRADYDNDAVKEMDDMVTRRWVKKYKSKRSAKMAVKGKIVVSDLIVITKTKVKKDKQGRKKLSSKKRLILNLKKSGVTAASTKTERPELPRILDAIFAGLELMRRRRGLRNSWLRHVVIDFTHAFFNFPNRPDERRFFCARLRRHIYMWLRATQGSRGAPLICGRALSLAMRLACSCLDADEVDASTYVDDPLLTFVGTGEQQDAALGVIVGCLLALGFDLAFAKAQDSNQQEQITWTSGVLIIDHERLVIHVEVKEDILQTLEADID
;
A
#
# COMPACT_ATOMS: atom_id res chain seq x y z
N ALA A 1 -6.20 -5.44 -18.28
CA ALA A 1 -5.96 -6.19 -19.54
C ALA A 1 -6.92 -7.38 -19.70
N GLN A 2 -7.19 -8.17 -18.66
CA GLN A 2 -8.16 -9.28 -18.77
C GLN A 2 -9.63 -8.80 -18.76
N VAL A 3 -9.94 -7.70 -18.11
CA VAL A 3 -11.27 -7.09 -18.09
C VAL A 3 -11.62 -6.50 -19.46
N VAL A 4 -10.66 -5.85 -20.12
CA VAL A 4 -10.83 -5.33 -21.48
C VAL A 4 -11.05 -6.47 -22.50
N GLY A 5 -10.37 -7.61 -22.34
CA GLY A 5 -10.58 -8.79 -23.18
C GLY A 5 -11.97 -9.42 -23.07
N TRP A 6 -12.68 -9.20 -21.97
CA TRP A 6 -14.04 -9.72 -21.76
C TRP A 6 -15.09 -8.82 -22.43
N ALA A 7 -14.93 -7.52 -22.35
CA ALA A 7 -15.83 -6.58 -23.03
C ALA A 7 -15.77 -6.74 -24.55
N SER A 8 -14.57 -6.98 -25.12
CA SER A 8 -14.42 -7.20 -26.57
C SER A 8 -14.98 -8.55 -27.05
N ARG A 9 -15.07 -9.58 -26.17
CA ARG A 9 -15.68 -10.88 -26.55
C ARG A 9 -17.22 -10.86 -26.50
N ALA A 10 -17.80 -9.99 -25.67
CA ALA A 10 -19.25 -9.83 -25.63
C ALA A 10 -19.81 -9.03 -26.82
N ALA A 11 -18.94 -8.31 -27.54
CA ALA A 11 -19.34 -7.52 -28.72
C ALA A 11 -19.19 -8.25 -30.07
N VAL A 12 -18.60 -9.46 -30.08
CA VAL A 12 -18.51 -10.29 -31.30
C VAL A 12 -19.76 -11.17 -31.37
N GLY A 13 -20.83 -10.61 -31.90
CA GLY A 13 -21.99 -11.37 -32.33
C GLY A 13 -21.66 -12.24 -33.54
N ASP A 14 -22.49 -13.27 -33.75
CA ASP A 14 -22.46 -14.24 -34.82
C ASP A 14 -22.08 -13.61 -36.19
N PRO A 15 -21.03 -14.07 -36.90
CA PRO A 15 -20.55 -13.48 -38.14
C PRO A 15 -21.51 -13.58 -39.36
N ALA A 16 -22.71 -14.13 -39.17
CA ALA A 16 -23.70 -14.28 -40.23
C ALA A 16 -24.80 -13.19 -40.26
N ALA A 17 -24.80 -12.23 -39.35
CA ALA A 17 -25.77 -11.13 -39.36
C ALA A 17 -25.11 -9.82 -39.84
N GLU A 18 -25.58 -9.26 -40.95
CA GLU A 18 -25.18 -7.91 -41.37
C GLU A 18 -25.37 -6.89 -40.26
N PRO A 19 -24.38 -6.05 -39.93
CA PRO A 19 -24.50 -5.09 -38.85
C PRO A 19 -25.40 -3.93 -39.30
N ALA A 20 -26.64 -3.90 -38.82
CA ALA A 20 -27.37 -2.65 -38.74
C ALA A 20 -26.53 -1.66 -37.95
N SER A 21 -26.26 -0.47 -38.49
CA SER A 21 -25.46 0.58 -37.85
C SER A 21 -26.08 0.99 -36.50
N ARG A 22 -25.64 0.35 -35.45
CA ARG A 22 -25.98 0.80 -34.10
C ARG A 22 -25.18 2.08 -33.79
N THR A 23 -25.88 3.15 -33.52
CA THR A 23 -25.24 4.41 -33.14
C THR A 23 -24.40 4.18 -31.89
N GLY A 24 -23.21 4.82 -31.81
CA GLY A 24 -22.30 4.71 -30.66
C GLY A 24 -22.99 4.92 -29.29
N GLU A 25 -24.06 5.69 -29.26
CA GLU A 25 -24.88 5.92 -28.08
C GLU A 25 -25.69 4.67 -27.63
N ALA A 26 -26.15 3.84 -28.56
CA ALA A 26 -26.86 2.59 -28.24
C ALA A 26 -25.88 1.58 -27.63
N LEU A 27 -24.66 1.47 -28.17
CA LEU A 27 -23.60 0.62 -27.62
C LEU A 27 -23.11 1.12 -26.26
N ARG A 28 -23.03 2.45 -26.04
CA ARG A 28 -22.73 3.05 -24.75
C ARG A 28 -23.80 2.72 -23.68
N LYS A 29 -25.07 2.86 -24.03
CA LYS A 29 -26.18 2.53 -23.13
C LYS A 29 -26.23 1.03 -22.79
N GLU A 30 -25.91 0.19 -23.75
CA GLU A 30 -25.86 -1.27 -23.55
C GLU A 30 -24.66 -1.70 -22.71
N ALA A 31 -23.47 -1.15 -22.96
CA ALA A 31 -22.28 -1.34 -22.15
C ALA A 31 -22.51 -0.82 -20.71
N THR A 32 -23.03 0.39 -20.55
CA THR A 32 -23.34 0.98 -19.25
C THR A 32 -24.41 0.17 -18.51
N ARG A 33 -25.41 -0.39 -19.21
CA ARG A 33 -26.40 -1.30 -18.63
C ARG A 33 -25.81 -2.64 -18.21
N ALA A 34 -24.91 -3.21 -19.02
CA ALA A 34 -24.22 -4.45 -18.70
C ALA A 34 -23.28 -4.30 -17.50
N TRP A 35 -22.63 -3.13 -17.36
CA TRP A 35 -21.75 -2.80 -16.23
C TRP A 35 -22.51 -2.37 -14.96
N ARG A 36 -23.71 -1.83 -15.08
CA ARG A 36 -24.63 -1.57 -13.96
C ARG A 36 -25.45 -2.79 -13.58
N GLY A 37 -25.27 -3.90 -14.31
CA GLY A 37 -25.85 -5.18 -13.97
C GLY A 37 -25.35 -5.61 -12.59
N ARG A 38 -26.26 -5.65 -11.62
CA ARG A 38 -26.02 -6.13 -10.26
C ARG A 38 -25.41 -7.51 -10.32
N LEU A 39 -24.20 -7.68 -9.80
CA LEU A 39 -23.66 -8.99 -9.48
C LEU A 39 -24.41 -9.51 -8.24
N GLU A 40 -25.61 -10.01 -8.44
CA GLU A 40 -26.35 -10.71 -7.40
C GLU A 40 -25.73 -12.09 -7.21
N TRP A 41 -25.00 -12.25 -6.11
CA TRP A 41 -24.50 -13.56 -5.73
C TRP A 41 -25.64 -14.34 -5.04
N THR A 42 -26.19 -15.34 -5.73
CA THR A 42 -27.33 -16.14 -5.23
C THR A 42 -26.92 -17.30 -4.29
N GLY A 43 -25.65 -17.40 -3.91
CA GLY A 43 -25.16 -18.46 -3.02
C GLY A 43 -25.11 -19.86 -3.64
N ARG A 44 -25.39 -20.00 -4.95
CA ARG A 44 -25.45 -21.28 -5.67
C ARG A 44 -24.15 -21.70 -6.37
N VAL A 45 -23.12 -20.85 -6.37
CA VAL A 45 -21.80 -21.28 -6.81
C VAL A 45 -21.23 -22.16 -5.71
N LYS A 46 -21.20 -23.49 -5.94
CA LYS A 46 -20.44 -24.37 -5.06
C LYS A 46 -19.04 -23.81 -4.96
N PRO A 47 -18.53 -23.48 -3.76
CA PRO A 47 -17.14 -23.13 -3.62
C PRO A 47 -16.35 -24.31 -4.19
N GLN A 48 -15.43 -24.04 -5.10
CA GLN A 48 -14.46 -25.05 -5.49
C GLN A 48 -13.83 -25.56 -4.20
N VAL A 49 -13.96 -26.85 -3.93
CA VAL A 49 -13.29 -27.49 -2.80
C VAL A 49 -11.81 -27.31 -3.07
N TRP A 50 -11.17 -26.48 -2.30
CA TRP A 50 -9.75 -26.24 -2.39
C TRP A 50 -9.07 -27.44 -1.75
N ASP A 51 -8.02 -27.92 -2.39
CA ASP A 51 -7.16 -28.96 -1.84
C ASP A 51 -6.54 -28.40 -0.54
N GLU A 52 -7.06 -28.84 0.61
CA GLU A 52 -6.59 -28.41 1.92
C GLU A 52 -5.15 -28.90 2.22
N GLU A 53 -4.63 -29.81 1.39
CA GLU A 53 -3.32 -30.44 1.54
C GLU A 53 -2.19 -29.70 0.81
N ALA A 54 -2.48 -28.75 -0.06
CA ALA A 54 -1.43 -27.94 -0.66
C ALA A 54 -0.91 -26.93 0.38
N GLU A 55 0.23 -27.23 0.98
CA GLU A 55 0.96 -26.23 1.77
C GLU A 55 1.11 -24.96 0.94
N PRO A 56 0.71 -23.80 1.48
CA PRO A 56 0.90 -22.54 0.77
C PRO A 56 2.40 -22.33 0.59
N SER A 57 2.88 -22.45 -0.64
CA SER A 57 4.28 -22.25 -0.98
C SER A 57 4.82 -20.86 -0.64
N HIS A 58 3.93 -19.96 -0.21
CA HIS A 58 4.28 -18.59 0.16
C HIS A 58 3.37 -18.10 1.29
N ILE A 59 3.95 -17.59 2.36
CA ILE A 59 3.27 -16.75 3.33
C ILE A 59 3.07 -15.41 2.63
N GLY A 60 2.22 -15.44 1.61
CA GLY A 60 2.21 -14.46 0.57
C GLY A 60 1.83 -13.08 1.05
N GLY A 61 2.44 -12.10 0.47
CA GLY A 61 1.78 -10.84 0.30
C GLY A 61 0.39 -11.08 -0.29
N LEU A 62 -0.55 -10.30 0.14
CA LEU A 62 -1.97 -10.37 -0.15
C LEU A 62 -2.28 -10.48 -1.65
N ARG A 63 -2.16 -11.68 -2.22
CA ARG A 63 -2.26 -11.95 -3.65
C ARG A 63 -3.67 -12.02 -4.16
N SER A 64 -4.53 -12.59 -3.32
CA SER A 64 -5.90 -12.91 -3.69
C SER A 64 -6.69 -13.20 -2.42
N ALA A 65 -7.99 -13.43 -2.53
CA ALA A 65 -8.81 -13.96 -1.43
C ALA A 65 -8.25 -15.27 -0.83
N ARG A 66 -7.32 -15.93 -1.53
CA ARG A 66 -6.61 -17.12 -1.05
C ARG A 66 -5.52 -16.80 -0.02
N ASP A 67 -4.98 -15.60 -0.06
CA ASP A 67 -3.93 -15.13 0.86
C ASP A 67 -4.54 -14.42 2.07
N SER A 68 -5.76 -14.77 2.41
CA SER A 68 -6.47 -14.27 3.58
C SER A 68 -5.73 -14.67 4.86
N LEU A 69 -6.00 -13.95 5.95
CA LEU A 69 -5.45 -14.21 7.29
C LEU A 69 -5.68 -15.63 7.79
N SER A 70 -6.68 -16.35 7.22
CA SER A 70 -6.92 -17.76 7.52
C SER A 70 -5.77 -18.67 7.13
N ARG A 71 -4.83 -18.19 6.28
CA ARG A 71 -3.67 -18.95 5.80
C ARG A 71 -2.35 -18.63 6.49
N LEU A 72 -2.34 -17.69 7.42
CA LEU A 72 -1.16 -17.54 8.26
C LEU A 72 -0.86 -18.87 8.96
N PRO A 73 0.41 -19.29 9.05
CA PRO A 73 0.79 -20.49 9.79
C PRO A 73 0.20 -20.49 11.19
N VAL A 74 -0.19 -21.65 11.65
CA VAL A 74 -0.83 -21.82 12.97
C VAL A 74 0.01 -21.17 14.07
N THR A 75 1.33 -21.37 14.04
CA THR A 75 2.26 -20.77 15.00
C THR A 75 2.27 -19.25 14.99
N VAL A 76 2.16 -18.63 13.81
CA VAL A 76 2.08 -17.16 13.65
C VAL A 76 0.78 -16.65 14.28
N ARG A 77 -0.33 -17.34 14.03
CA ARG A 77 -1.64 -16.97 14.60
C ARG A 77 -1.69 -17.15 16.10
N GLU A 78 -1.24 -18.29 16.63
CA GLU A 78 -1.26 -18.55 18.07
C GLU A 78 -0.43 -17.55 18.84
N LYS A 79 0.78 -17.26 18.39
CA LYS A 79 1.65 -16.28 19.03
C LYS A 79 1.17 -14.84 18.82
N GLY A 80 0.68 -14.50 17.62
CA GLY A 80 0.07 -13.21 17.35
C GLY A 80 -1.12 -12.93 18.25
N LYS A 81 -1.94 -13.95 18.52
CA LYS A 81 -3.09 -13.85 19.43
C LYS A 81 -2.69 -13.43 20.85
N LEU A 82 -1.52 -13.85 21.35
CA LEU A 82 -1.03 -13.40 22.66
C LEU A 82 -0.85 -11.87 22.69
N VAL A 83 -0.35 -11.28 21.60
CA VAL A 83 -0.25 -9.82 21.47
C VAL A 83 -1.65 -9.20 21.39
N GLY A 84 -2.55 -9.79 20.61
CA GLY A 84 -3.92 -9.33 20.46
C GLY A 84 -4.69 -9.33 21.79
N ASP A 85 -4.57 -10.39 22.58
CA ASP A 85 -5.22 -10.50 23.89
C ASP A 85 -4.66 -9.48 24.87
N ALA A 86 -3.33 -9.23 24.85
CA ALA A 86 -2.72 -8.19 25.66
C ALA A 86 -3.25 -6.79 25.28
N LEU A 87 -3.43 -6.50 24.00
CA LEU A 87 -4.00 -5.24 23.53
C LEU A 87 -5.49 -5.12 23.87
N LYS A 88 -6.27 -6.17 23.70
CA LYS A 88 -7.68 -6.20 24.13
C LYS A 88 -7.79 -5.96 25.65
N ASN A 89 -6.87 -6.49 26.46
CA ASN A 89 -6.82 -6.24 27.91
C ASN A 89 -6.42 -4.78 28.19
N LEU A 90 -5.46 -4.21 27.48
CA LEU A 90 -5.13 -2.79 27.56
C LEU A 90 -6.37 -1.92 27.28
N PHE A 91 -7.13 -2.21 26.23
CA PHE A 91 -8.34 -1.46 25.88
C PHE A 91 -9.45 -1.58 26.94
N ARG A 92 -9.55 -2.72 27.63
CA ARG A 92 -10.49 -2.88 28.74
C ARG A 92 -10.04 -2.09 29.99
N SER A 93 -8.75 -2.08 30.29
CA SER A 93 -8.20 -1.37 31.46
C SER A 93 -7.99 0.13 31.24
N SER A 94 -7.86 0.54 29.99
CA SER A 94 -7.65 1.92 29.55
C SER A 94 -8.49 2.21 28.30
N PRO A 95 -9.84 2.33 28.43
CA PRO A 95 -10.74 2.50 27.29
C PRO A 95 -10.44 3.74 26.45
N GLU A 96 -9.85 4.79 27.05
CA GLU A 96 -9.43 6.01 26.37
C GLU A 96 -8.43 5.75 25.23
N VAL A 97 -7.63 4.67 25.32
CA VAL A 97 -6.68 4.29 24.27
C VAL A 97 -7.42 3.88 23.01
N LEU A 98 -8.41 2.98 23.14
CA LEU A 98 -9.24 2.56 22.01
C LEU A 98 -10.07 3.72 21.45
N THR A 99 -10.71 4.48 22.35
CA THR A 99 -11.53 5.64 21.96
C THR A 99 -10.74 6.64 21.13
N SER A 100 -9.51 6.99 21.55
CA SER A 100 -8.67 7.93 20.79
C SER A 100 -8.33 7.43 19.39
N LEU A 101 -8.05 6.12 19.22
CA LEU A 101 -7.78 5.54 17.89
C LEU A 101 -9.01 5.60 17.00
N LEU A 102 -10.17 5.24 17.51
CA LEU A 102 -11.42 5.23 16.75
C LEU A 102 -11.88 6.65 16.40
N GLU A 103 -11.72 7.60 17.30
CA GLU A 103 -12.01 9.02 17.07
C GLU A 103 -11.11 9.60 15.96
N ALA A 104 -9.83 9.23 15.93
CA ALA A 104 -8.94 9.67 14.86
C ALA A 104 -9.47 9.27 13.47
N ILE A 105 -10.03 8.06 13.34
CA ILE A 105 -10.66 7.59 12.12
C ILE A 105 -12.00 8.31 11.87
N ARG A 106 -12.86 8.38 12.87
CA ARG A 106 -14.21 8.96 12.77
C ARG A 106 -14.18 10.44 12.43
N LEU A 107 -13.29 11.19 13.09
CA LEU A 107 -13.15 12.64 12.89
C LEU A 107 -12.22 12.99 11.73
N LYS A 108 -11.61 12.00 11.08
CA LYS A 108 -10.69 12.18 9.94
C LYS A 108 -9.60 13.20 10.26
N VAL A 109 -8.93 13.02 11.40
CA VAL A 109 -7.93 13.96 11.90
C VAL A 109 -6.74 14.09 10.92
N GLU A 110 -6.25 15.31 10.74
CA GLU A 110 -5.06 15.60 9.94
C GLU A 110 -3.77 15.47 10.79
N ASP A 111 -3.85 15.83 12.07
CA ASP A 111 -2.75 15.76 13.03
C ASP A 111 -3.00 14.64 14.05
N SER A 112 -2.10 13.68 14.08
CA SER A 112 -2.15 12.52 14.99
C SER A 112 -1.30 12.69 16.24
N SER A 113 -0.78 13.88 16.56
CA SER A 113 0.08 14.13 17.71
C SER A 113 -0.59 13.76 19.06
N HIS A 114 -1.91 13.92 19.16
CA HIS A 114 -2.70 13.52 20.32
C HIS A 114 -2.70 12.00 20.60
N LEU A 115 -2.29 11.19 19.61
CA LEU A 115 -2.18 9.73 19.73
C LEU A 115 -0.86 9.27 20.36
N GLU A 116 0.12 10.16 20.61
CA GLU A 116 1.43 9.76 21.13
C GLU A 116 1.31 9.01 22.48
N GLY A 117 0.46 9.48 23.40
CA GLY A 117 0.22 8.82 24.67
C GLY A 117 -0.41 7.43 24.52
N PRO A 118 -1.56 7.31 23.85
CA PRO A 118 -2.17 6.02 23.48
C PRO A 118 -1.20 5.06 22.79
N VAL A 119 -0.46 5.52 21.76
CA VAL A 119 0.51 4.70 21.05
C VAL A 119 1.65 4.24 21.95
N SER A 120 2.14 5.08 22.87
CA SER A 120 3.18 4.70 23.81
C SER A 120 2.74 3.54 24.72
N LYS A 121 1.48 3.53 25.19
CA LYS A 121 0.92 2.41 25.96
C LYS A 121 0.86 1.13 25.13
N ILE A 122 0.44 1.23 23.86
CA ILE A 122 0.40 0.08 22.94
C ILE A 122 1.81 -0.46 22.68
N VAL A 123 2.79 0.41 22.41
CA VAL A 123 4.20 0.04 22.21
C VAL A 123 4.72 -0.74 23.42
N SER A 124 4.49 -0.23 24.64
CA SER A 124 4.94 -0.88 25.87
C SER A 124 4.28 -2.24 26.06
N THR A 125 3.00 -2.36 25.71
CA THR A 125 2.26 -3.63 25.80
C THR A 125 2.82 -4.66 24.83
N ILE A 126 2.99 -4.31 23.56
CA ILE A 126 3.57 -5.21 22.54
C ILE A 126 5.00 -5.60 22.95
N ALA A 127 5.82 -4.62 23.32
CA ALA A 127 7.21 -4.84 23.72
C ALA A 127 7.33 -5.80 24.90
N GLY A 128 6.41 -5.72 25.86
CA GLY A 128 6.34 -6.65 26.98
C GLY A 128 6.06 -8.09 26.54
N VAL A 129 5.12 -8.29 25.64
CA VAL A 129 4.77 -9.64 25.13
C VAL A 129 5.91 -10.25 24.33
N VAL A 130 6.54 -9.46 23.43
CA VAL A 130 7.58 -9.95 22.52
C VAL A 130 9.00 -9.84 23.13
N ASN A 131 9.10 -9.43 24.38
CA ASN A 131 10.36 -9.23 25.11
C ASN A 131 11.34 -8.27 24.40
N CYS A 132 10.83 -7.20 23.81
CA CYS A 132 11.65 -6.16 23.17
C CYS A 132 12.06 -5.08 24.17
N LYS A 133 13.36 -4.90 24.41
CA LYS A 133 13.88 -3.90 25.35
C LYS A 133 14.07 -2.52 24.73
N ASP A 134 14.25 -2.43 23.44
CA ASP A 134 14.49 -1.17 22.72
C ASP A 134 13.40 -0.92 21.68
N THR A 135 12.56 0.05 21.97
CA THR A 135 11.41 0.42 21.14
C THR A 135 11.60 1.77 20.44
N ARG A 136 12.84 2.31 20.40
CA ARG A 136 13.11 3.59 19.74
C ARG A 136 12.80 3.56 18.26
N ARG A 137 12.40 4.69 17.72
CA ARG A 137 12.26 4.86 16.27
C ARG A 137 13.63 4.81 15.60
N GLY A 138 13.69 4.36 14.36
CA GLY A 138 14.93 4.32 13.61
C GLY A 138 15.61 5.69 13.45
N VAL A 139 14.84 6.79 13.43
CA VAL A 139 15.39 8.16 13.42
C VAL A 139 16.23 8.45 14.67
N GLU A 140 15.76 8.04 15.81
CA GLU A 140 16.46 8.21 17.10
C GLU A 140 17.72 7.36 17.17
N MET A 141 17.73 6.24 16.45
CA MET A 141 18.88 5.34 16.30
C MET A 141 19.84 5.76 15.16
N GLY A 142 19.53 6.82 14.41
CA GLY A 142 20.30 7.23 13.24
C GLY A 142 20.00 6.45 11.95
N ALA A 143 18.99 5.57 11.96
CA ALA A 143 18.62 4.75 10.80
C ALA A 143 17.80 5.49 9.73
N HIS A 144 17.46 6.75 9.96
CA HIS A 144 16.71 7.59 9.02
C HIS A 144 15.31 7.06 8.63
N CYS A 145 14.62 6.31 9.48
CA CYS A 145 13.23 5.90 9.29
C CYS A 145 12.39 6.17 10.54
N GLU A 146 11.07 6.33 10.37
CA GLU A 146 10.14 6.54 11.48
C GLU A 146 9.70 5.24 12.15
N VAL A 147 9.86 4.12 11.46
CA VAL A 147 9.52 2.77 11.95
C VAL A 147 10.38 2.41 13.16
N ARG A 148 9.88 1.55 14.03
CA ARG A 148 10.60 0.96 15.16
C ARG A 148 11.21 -0.38 14.75
N PRO A 149 12.44 -0.41 14.20
CA PRO A 149 12.98 -1.61 13.57
C PRO A 149 13.21 -2.75 14.55
N LEU A 150 13.66 -2.46 15.76
CA LEU A 150 13.91 -3.49 16.79
C LEU A 150 12.61 -4.09 17.32
N LEU A 151 11.55 -3.29 17.47
CA LEU A 151 10.23 -3.81 17.83
C LEU A 151 9.66 -4.68 16.71
N LEU A 152 9.78 -4.23 15.45
CA LEU A 152 9.35 -4.99 14.28
C LEU A 152 10.08 -6.33 14.20
N GLY A 153 11.41 -6.34 14.35
CA GLY A 153 12.23 -7.55 14.32
C GLY A 153 11.91 -8.51 15.46
N ALA A 154 11.82 -8.01 16.70
CA ALA A 154 11.48 -8.83 17.86
C ALA A 154 10.07 -9.45 17.72
N TRP A 155 9.11 -8.69 17.21
CA TRP A 155 7.76 -9.22 16.98
C TRP A 155 7.74 -10.26 15.86
N ARG A 156 8.39 -9.97 14.73
CA ARG A 156 8.56 -10.93 13.63
C ARG A 156 9.15 -12.25 14.12
N GLU A 157 10.26 -12.18 14.87
CA GLU A 157 10.92 -13.34 15.43
C GLU A 157 10.01 -14.09 16.42
N PHE A 158 9.33 -13.38 17.30
CA PHE A 158 8.39 -13.94 18.28
C PHE A 158 7.32 -14.78 17.60
N VAL A 159 6.69 -14.29 16.52
CA VAL A 159 5.65 -15.05 15.81
C VAL A 159 6.23 -16.07 14.83
N GLY A 160 7.48 -15.94 14.41
CA GLY A 160 8.14 -16.82 13.43
C GLY A 160 7.81 -16.45 11.98
N ASP A 161 7.55 -15.17 11.67
CA ASP A 161 7.38 -14.75 10.28
C ASP A 161 8.72 -14.80 9.53
N PRO A 162 8.75 -15.34 8.30
CA PRO A 162 10.00 -15.63 7.57
C PRO A 162 10.71 -14.40 7.00
N ASP A 163 10.06 -13.22 6.94
CA ASP A 163 10.66 -12.03 6.34
C ASP A 163 11.63 -11.32 7.29
N ASP A 164 12.83 -11.90 7.43
CA ASP A 164 13.90 -11.45 8.32
C ASP A 164 14.73 -10.27 7.76
N GLN A 165 14.31 -9.68 6.63
CA GLN A 165 15.09 -8.63 5.99
C GLN A 165 14.58 -7.23 6.31
N VAL A 166 13.29 -7.10 6.60
CA VAL A 166 12.64 -5.79 6.69
C VAL A 166 13.22 -4.93 7.81
N GLU A 167 13.44 -5.48 9.00
CA GLU A 167 14.07 -4.77 10.10
C GLU A 167 15.52 -4.34 9.77
N VAL A 168 16.26 -5.20 9.06
CA VAL A 168 17.62 -4.88 8.60
C VAL A 168 17.59 -3.72 7.61
N TRP A 169 16.62 -3.71 6.70
CA TRP A 169 16.45 -2.60 5.76
C TRP A 169 16.13 -1.28 6.45
N MET A 170 15.32 -1.32 7.49
CA MET A 170 14.98 -0.12 8.26
C MET A 170 16.21 0.46 8.99
N MET A 171 17.13 -0.38 9.40
CA MET A 171 18.35 0.02 10.11
C MET A 171 19.49 0.43 9.17
N SER A 172 19.75 -0.34 8.13
CA SER A 172 20.93 -0.22 7.27
C SER A 172 20.64 0.30 5.86
N GLY A 173 19.40 0.31 5.45
CA GLY A 173 18.94 0.68 4.12
C GLY A 173 18.61 -0.53 3.24
N ALA A 174 17.51 -0.41 2.50
CA ALA A 174 17.00 -1.44 1.60
C ALA A 174 17.77 -1.47 0.28
N PRO A 175 18.10 -2.65 -0.25
CA PRO A 175 18.65 -2.80 -1.59
C PRO A 175 17.57 -2.52 -2.63
N LEU A 176 17.84 -1.69 -3.62
CA LEU A 176 16.90 -1.34 -4.68
C LEU A 176 17.16 -2.08 -6.00
N GLY A 177 18.00 -3.10 -5.94
CA GLY A 177 18.26 -4.01 -7.04
C GLY A 177 19.38 -3.60 -8.00
N ILE A 178 20.23 -2.62 -7.65
CA ILE A 178 21.33 -2.18 -8.52
C ILE A 178 22.65 -2.86 -8.13
N LEU A 179 23.07 -2.74 -6.88
CA LEU A 179 24.27 -3.40 -6.36
C LEU A 179 23.92 -4.64 -5.53
N ALA A 180 22.74 -4.68 -4.97
CA ALA A 180 22.21 -5.82 -4.25
C ALA A 180 20.70 -5.93 -4.46
N THR A 181 20.20 -7.14 -4.43
CA THR A 181 18.78 -7.45 -4.50
C THR A 181 18.26 -7.94 -3.15
N PRO A 182 16.99 -7.70 -2.81
CA PRO A 182 16.35 -8.40 -1.71
C PRO A 182 16.47 -9.90 -1.89
N LEU A 183 16.76 -10.63 -0.82
CA LEU A 183 16.71 -12.09 -0.87
C LEU A 183 15.26 -12.54 -1.01
N ASP A 184 15.03 -13.55 -1.81
CA ASP A 184 13.75 -14.25 -1.86
C ASP A 184 13.48 -14.93 -0.51
N ARG A 185 12.30 -14.66 0.06
CA ARG A 185 11.81 -15.29 1.29
C ARG A 185 10.44 -15.95 1.07
N GLY A 186 10.04 -16.12 -0.17
CA GLY A 186 8.75 -16.70 -0.52
C GLY A 186 7.56 -15.78 -0.17
N ILE A 187 7.79 -14.49 0.03
CA ILE A 187 6.73 -13.54 0.37
C ILE A 187 5.88 -13.23 -0.84
N PHE A 188 6.53 -13.01 -1.98
CA PHE A 188 5.88 -12.82 -3.28
C PHE A 188 6.37 -13.86 -4.28
N PRO A 189 5.69 -14.03 -5.44
CA PRO A 189 6.16 -14.92 -6.47
C PRO A 189 7.56 -14.56 -6.93
N VAL A 190 8.37 -15.59 -7.16
CA VAL A 190 9.66 -15.45 -7.82
C VAL A 190 9.47 -14.80 -9.19
N TYR A 191 10.33 -13.87 -9.51
CA TYR A 191 10.34 -13.18 -10.79
C TYR A 191 11.40 -13.81 -11.69
N SER A 192 10.98 -14.41 -12.81
CA SER A 192 11.86 -15.17 -13.70
C SER A 192 12.89 -14.30 -14.43
N ASP A 193 12.61 -13.00 -14.62
CA ASP A 193 13.51 -12.06 -15.31
C ASP A 193 14.41 -11.32 -14.30
N ALA A 194 15.08 -12.05 -13.43
CA ALA A 194 15.91 -11.50 -12.37
C ALA A 194 17.20 -10.82 -12.88
N GLU A 195 17.56 -11.00 -14.15
CA GLU A 195 18.77 -10.42 -14.72
C GLU A 195 18.57 -8.96 -15.12
N ALA A 196 19.59 -8.14 -14.83
CA ALA A 196 19.62 -6.77 -15.30
C ALA A 196 19.90 -6.74 -16.79
N ALA A 197 19.09 -5.96 -17.56
CA ALA A 197 19.34 -5.74 -18.97
C ALA A 197 20.65 -4.98 -19.24
N THR A 198 21.22 -4.33 -18.21
CA THR A 198 22.43 -3.53 -18.31
C THR A 198 23.26 -3.65 -17.04
N HIS A 199 24.55 -3.93 -17.16
CA HIS A 199 25.42 -3.96 -16.00
C HIS A 199 25.59 -2.55 -15.37
N PRO A 200 25.57 -2.40 -14.04
CA PRO A 200 25.67 -1.08 -13.38
C PRO A 200 26.88 -0.24 -13.78
N SER A 201 27.99 -0.85 -14.21
CA SER A 201 29.17 -0.14 -14.68
C SER A 201 28.92 0.69 -15.96
N ALA A 202 27.98 0.28 -16.80
CA ALA A 202 27.60 1.01 -18.02
C ALA A 202 26.95 2.36 -17.71
N LEU A 203 26.34 2.53 -16.55
CA LEU A 203 25.73 3.78 -16.09
C LEU A 203 26.75 4.93 -15.96
N TRP A 204 28.06 4.60 -15.88
CA TRP A 204 29.13 5.57 -15.72
C TRP A 204 29.64 6.16 -17.03
N SER A 205 29.37 5.51 -18.15
CA SER A 205 29.83 5.95 -19.50
C SER A 205 28.96 7.05 -20.07
N GLU A 206 27.70 7.10 -19.67
CA GLU A 206 26.76 8.12 -20.15
C GLU A 206 26.65 9.26 -19.13
N SER A 207 27.34 10.38 -19.38
CA SER A 207 27.09 11.59 -18.62
C SER A 207 25.78 12.21 -19.10
N PHE A 208 24.69 11.94 -18.34
CA PHE A 208 23.36 12.46 -18.59
C PHE A 208 23.21 13.95 -18.19
N ASP A 209 24.26 14.73 -18.42
CA ASP A 209 24.31 16.15 -18.06
C ASP A 209 24.03 17.03 -19.29
N GLY A 210 22.85 16.79 -19.91
CA GLY A 210 22.39 17.75 -20.92
C GLY A 210 22.11 19.10 -20.26
N GLY A 211 22.97 20.08 -20.51
CA GLY A 211 22.92 21.44 -19.96
C GLY A 211 21.66 22.25 -20.27
N LYS A 212 20.63 21.64 -20.82
CA LYS A 212 19.33 22.29 -21.07
C LYS A 212 18.53 22.38 -19.79
N ARG A 213 18.02 23.58 -19.48
CA ARG A 213 17.07 23.81 -18.39
C ARG A 213 15.80 22.96 -18.63
N ARG A 214 15.30 22.35 -17.56
CA ARG A 214 14.17 21.43 -17.62
C ARG A 214 12.91 22.10 -17.09
N ARG A 215 11.73 21.60 -17.45
CA ARG A 215 10.45 22.15 -16.97
C ARG A 215 10.39 22.28 -15.44
N ALA A 216 10.95 21.31 -14.70
CA ALA A 216 11.02 21.34 -13.24
C ALA A 216 11.82 22.54 -12.71
N ASP A 217 12.86 23.04 -13.43
CA ASP A 217 13.70 24.17 -12.99
C ASP A 217 12.93 25.50 -12.91
N TYR A 218 11.82 25.60 -13.63
CA TYR A 218 10.95 26.78 -13.67
C TYR A 218 9.70 26.64 -12.80
N ASP A 219 9.47 25.48 -12.21
CA ASP A 219 8.30 25.19 -11.41
C ASP A 219 8.60 25.45 -9.92
N ASN A 220 8.05 26.55 -9.38
CA ASN A 220 8.26 26.93 -7.99
C ASN A 220 7.64 25.93 -7.00
N ASP A 221 6.53 25.26 -7.36
CA ASP A 221 5.94 24.25 -6.50
C ASP A 221 6.83 22.99 -6.45
N ALA A 222 7.48 22.65 -7.59
CA ALA A 222 8.46 21.56 -7.63
C ALA A 222 9.66 21.86 -6.71
N VAL A 223 10.10 23.11 -6.66
CA VAL A 223 11.18 23.53 -5.75
C VAL A 223 10.74 23.44 -4.30
N LYS A 224 9.53 23.90 -3.99
CA LYS A 224 8.96 23.83 -2.65
C LYS A 224 8.81 22.37 -2.18
N GLU A 225 8.26 21.50 -3.01
CA GLU A 225 8.14 20.06 -2.72
C GLU A 225 9.51 19.42 -2.45
N MET A 226 10.54 19.81 -3.23
CA MET A 226 11.89 19.31 -3.04
C MET A 226 12.52 19.83 -1.72
N ASP A 227 12.29 21.08 -1.36
CA ASP A 227 12.79 21.65 -0.10
C ASP A 227 12.05 21.01 1.11
N ASP A 228 10.76 20.68 0.99
CA ASP A 228 10.02 19.91 1.98
C ASP A 228 10.62 18.48 2.16
N MET A 229 10.95 17.81 1.04
CA MET A 229 11.64 16.50 1.09
C MET A 229 13.01 16.60 1.78
N VAL A 230 13.75 17.70 1.59
CA VAL A 230 15.04 17.93 2.27
C VAL A 230 14.81 18.14 3.77
N THR A 231 13.81 18.93 4.16
CA THR A 231 13.44 19.17 5.56
C THR A 231 13.08 17.87 6.28
N ARG A 232 12.32 17.00 5.60
CA ARG A 232 11.97 15.65 6.10
C ARG A 232 13.11 14.64 6.05
N ARG A 233 14.31 15.02 5.60
CA ARG A 233 15.46 14.13 5.43
C ARG A 233 15.23 12.94 4.50
N TRP A 234 14.31 13.08 3.55
CA TRP A 234 14.12 12.07 2.50
C TRP A 234 15.14 12.22 1.38
N VAL A 235 15.60 13.45 1.19
CA VAL A 235 16.54 13.84 0.14
C VAL A 235 17.63 14.70 0.74
N LYS A 236 18.87 14.53 0.27
CA LYS A 236 20.01 15.37 0.65
C LYS A 236 20.36 16.32 -0.49
N LYS A 237 20.48 17.63 -0.17
CA LYS A 237 20.79 18.71 -1.10
C LYS A 237 22.29 18.96 -1.13
N TYR A 238 22.88 19.05 -2.30
CA TYR A 238 24.28 19.38 -2.53
C TYR A 238 24.42 20.61 -3.43
N LYS A 239 25.40 21.47 -3.15
CA LYS A 239 25.62 22.69 -3.92
C LYS A 239 26.03 22.43 -5.38
N SER A 240 26.67 21.30 -5.65
CA SER A 240 27.19 20.95 -6.98
C SER A 240 27.32 19.43 -7.17
N LYS A 241 27.50 18.98 -8.42
CA LYS A 241 27.84 17.59 -8.77
C LYS A 241 29.16 17.15 -8.12
N ARG A 242 30.14 18.06 -8.02
CA ARG A 242 31.43 17.79 -7.36
C ARG A 242 31.22 17.47 -5.88
N SER A 243 30.48 18.30 -5.16
CA SER A 243 30.23 18.07 -3.73
C SER A 243 29.41 16.77 -3.47
N ALA A 244 28.48 16.41 -4.35
CA ALA A 244 27.78 15.15 -4.26
C ALA A 244 28.72 13.94 -4.50
N LYS A 245 29.58 14.00 -5.52
CA LYS A 245 30.58 12.96 -5.80
C LYS A 245 31.54 12.75 -4.63
N MET A 246 32.00 13.84 -4.02
CA MET A 246 32.91 13.78 -2.83
C MET A 246 32.18 13.08 -1.66
N ALA A 247 30.91 13.38 -1.43
CA ALA A 247 30.16 12.81 -0.33
C ALA A 247 29.97 11.29 -0.45
N VAL A 248 29.86 10.76 -1.67
CA VAL A 248 29.74 9.29 -1.91
C VAL A 248 31.07 8.64 -2.27
N LYS A 249 32.16 9.41 -2.23
CA LYS A 249 33.54 8.97 -2.63
C LYS A 249 33.53 8.26 -4.00
N GLY A 250 32.77 8.80 -4.95
CA GLY A 250 32.66 8.15 -6.26
C GLY A 250 31.73 8.85 -7.27
N LYS A 251 31.42 8.16 -8.34
CA LYS A 251 30.54 8.64 -9.40
C LYS A 251 29.08 8.66 -8.92
N ILE A 252 28.28 9.57 -9.48
CA ILE A 252 26.82 9.65 -9.27
C ILE A 252 26.11 9.60 -10.61
N VAL A 253 24.90 9.03 -10.64
CA VAL A 253 23.99 9.07 -11.79
C VAL A 253 22.95 10.16 -11.52
N VAL A 254 22.81 11.09 -12.46
CA VAL A 254 21.85 12.19 -12.36
C VAL A 254 20.71 11.95 -13.32
N SER A 255 19.52 11.71 -12.81
CA SER A 255 18.30 11.46 -13.58
C SER A 255 17.48 12.74 -13.78
N ASP A 256 16.58 12.72 -14.76
CA ASP A 256 15.62 13.80 -14.96
C ASP A 256 14.52 13.75 -13.89
N LEU A 257 14.02 14.92 -13.51
CA LEU A 257 12.79 15.06 -12.71
C LEU A 257 11.59 15.27 -13.63
N ILE A 258 10.56 14.46 -13.44
CA ILE A 258 9.25 14.64 -14.04
C ILE A 258 8.33 15.24 -12.99
N VAL A 259 7.63 16.33 -13.35
CA VAL A 259 6.58 16.93 -12.53
C VAL A 259 5.24 16.43 -13.07
N ILE A 260 4.55 15.61 -12.28
CA ILE A 260 3.19 15.17 -12.58
C ILE A 260 2.22 16.03 -11.78
N THR A 261 1.30 16.69 -12.48
CA THR A 261 0.22 17.46 -11.85
C THR A 261 -1.05 16.62 -11.87
N LYS A 262 -1.55 16.27 -10.68
CA LYS A 262 -2.88 15.67 -10.52
C LYS A 262 -3.84 16.77 -10.12
N THR A 263 -4.84 17.04 -10.96
CA THR A 263 -5.93 17.95 -10.66
C THR A 263 -7.11 17.17 -10.10
N LYS A 264 -7.63 17.59 -8.95
CA LYS A 264 -8.84 17.03 -8.35
C LYS A 264 -9.86 18.14 -8.19
N VAL A 265 -11.10 17.84 -8.52
CA VAL A 265 -12.23 18.70 -8.20
C VAL A 265 -12.63 18.39 -6.75
N LYS A 266 -12.48 19.36 -5.84
CA LYS A 266 -13.00 19.27 -4.48
C LYS A 266 -14.24 20.15 -4.39
N LYS A 267 -15.25 19.72 -3.62
CA LYS A 267 -16.35 20.62 -3.22
C LYS A 267 -15.92 21.35 -1.95
N ASP A 268 -16.09 22.68 -1.91
CA ASP A 268 -15.91 23.46 -0.67
C ASP A 268 -17.08 23.19 0.30
N LYS A 269 -17.01 23.82 1.49
CA LYS A 269 -18.05 23.67 2.52
C LYS A 269 -19.45 24.17 2.06
N GLN A 270 -19.50 24.94 0.97
CA GLN A 270 -20.72 25.47 0.36
C GLN A 270 -21.12 24.67 -0.89
N GLY A 271 -20.49 23.49 -1.17
CA GLY A 271 -20.80 22.64 -2.31
C GLY A 271 -20.23 23.13 -3.65
N ARG A 272 -19.49 24.24 -3.71
CA ARG A 272 -18.91 24.77 -4.93
C ARG A 272 -17.68 23.98 -5.34
N LYS A 273 -17.57 23.66 -6.63
CA LYS A 273 -16.43 22.93 -7.19
C LYS A 273 -15.16 23.80 -7.14
N LYS A 274 -14.14 23.36 -6.41
CA LYS A 274 -12.81 23.98 -6.36
C LYS A 274 -11.79 23.02 -6.96
N LEU A 275 -11.05 23.50 -7.96
CA LEU A 275 -9.92 22.75 -8.51
C LEU A 275 -8.74 22.79 -7.52
N SER A 276 -8.30 21.62 -7.11
CA SER A 276 -7.09 21.44 -6.30
C SER A 276 -6.07 20.68 -7.12
N SER A 277 -4.89 21.23 -7.33
CA SER A 277 -3.79 20.55 -8.01
C SER A 277 -2.75 20.08 -6.99
N LYS A 278 -2.34 18.84 -7.10
CA LYS A 278 -1.21 18.29 -6.36
C LYS A 278 -0.11 17.90 -7.33
N LYS A 279 1.09 18.44 -7.12
CA LYS A 279 2.27 18.07 -7.91
C LYS A 279 3.02 16.93 -7.24
N ARG A 280 3.56 16.03 -8.05
CA ARG A 280 4.45 14.93 -7.62
C ARG A 280 5.74 14.98 -8.42
N LEU A 281 6.87 14.85 -7.72
CA LEU A 281 8.18 14.76 -8.31
C LEU A 281 8.56 13.29 -8.48
N ILE A 282 8.84 12.90 -9.72
CA ILE A 282 9.22 11.51 -10.05
C ILE A 282 10.59 11.53 -10.71
N LEU A 283 11.48 10.63 -10.27
CA LEU A 283 12.75 10.38 -10.93
C LEU A 283 12.53 9.58 -12.22
N ASN A 284 12.99 10.12 -13.35
CA ASN A 284 13.01 9.37 -14.62
C ASN A 284 14.22 8.44 -14.70
N LEU A 285 14.17 7.37 -13.95
CA LEU A 285 15.24 6.37 -13.88
C LEU A 285 15.34 5.51 -15.14
N LYS A 286 14.28 5.46 -15.96
CA LYS A 286 14.29 4.77 -17.25
C LYS A 286 15.25 5.44 -18.23
N LYS A 287 15.18 6.77 -18.31
CA LYS A 287 16.02 7.54 -19.24
C LYS A 287 17.51 7.54 -18.86
N SER A 288 17.83 7.50 -17.56
CA SER A 288 19.21 7.41 -17.07
C SER A 288 19.79 6.00 -17.07
N GLY A 289 19.04 4.99 -17.52
CA GLY A 289 19.48 3.59 -17.54
C GLY A 289 19.37 2.87 -16.19
N VAL A 290 19.12 3.56 -15.10
CA VAL A 290 19.06 2.96 -13.75
C VAL A 290 17.99 1.86 -13.67
N THR A 291 16.83 2.05 -14.32
CA THR A 291 15.80 1.01 -14.39
C THR A 291 16.30 -0.26 -15.07
N ALA A 292 17.07 -0.13 -16.16
CA ALA A 292 17.63 -1.29 -16.88
C ALA A 292 18.75 -1.99 -16.11
N ALA A 293 19.44 -1.25 -15.23
CA ALA A 293 20.48 -1.80 -14.36
C ALA A 293 19.93 -2.36 -13.02
N SER A 294 18.62 -2.24 -12.79
CA SER A 294 17.99 -2.74 -11.58
C SER A 294 17.39 -4.13 -11.80
N THR A 295 17.55 -5.01 -10.83
CA THR A 295 16.94 -6.33 -10.77
C THR A 295 15.96 -6.43 -9.60
N LYS A 296 15.11 -7.43 -9.61
CA LYS A 296 14.25 -7.81 -8.50
C LYS A 296 14.06 -9.32 -8.50
N THR A 297 13.97 -9.91 -7.33
CA THR A 297 13.84 -11.35 -7.14
C THR A 297 12.40 -11.81 -7.07
N GLU A 298 11.51 -10.92 -6.64
CA GLU A 298 10.10 -11.21 -6.43
C GLU A 298 9.24 -10.15 -7.14
N ARG A 299 8.01 -10.50 -7.46
CA ARG A 299 7.03 -9.61 -8.06
C ARG A 299 5.86 -9.40 -7.10
N PRO A 300 5.68 -8.19 -6.53
CA PRO A 300 4.46 -7.90 -5.77
C PRO A 300 3.23 -8.13 -6.64
N GLU A 301 2.33 -8.96 -6.16
CA GLU A 301 0.99 -9.09 -6.70
C GLU A 301 0.04 -8.23 -5.87
N LEU A 302 -0.80 -7.49 -6.56
CA LEU A 302 -1.74 -6.59 -5.91
C LEU A 302 -3.13 -7.25 -5.89
N PRO A 303 -3.84 -7.16 -4.78
CA PRO A 303 -5.20 -7.69 -4.67
C PRO A 303 -6.12 -6.93 -5.62
N ARG A 304 -7.09 -7.65 -6.16
CA ARG A 304 -8.16 -7.09 -6.99
C ARG A 304 -9.38 -6.84 -6.12
N ILE A 305 -10.28 -6.00 -6.60
CA ILE A 305 -11.53 -5.74 -5.90
C ILE A 305 -12.36 -7.02 -5.66
N LEU A 306 -12.32 -7.96 -6.61
CA LEU A 306 -13.00 -9.24 -6.47
C LEU A 306 -12.42 -10.09 -5.32
N ASP A 307 -11.14 -10.01 -5.07
CA ASP A 307 -10.50 -10.75 -3.97
C ASP A 307 -11.04 -10.27 -2.62
N ALA A 308 -11.21 -8.95 -2.45
CA ALA A 308 -11.81 -8.36 -1.26
C ALA A 308 -13.29 -8.73 -1.08
N ILE A 309 -14.04 -8.79 -2.19
CA ILE A 309 -15.45 -9.22 -2.17
C ILE A 309 -15.55 -10.66 -1.70
N PHE A 310 -14.77 -11.57 -2.30
CA PHE A 310 -14.79 -12.98 -1.92
C PHE A 310 -14.39 -13.17 -0.45
N ALA A 311 -13.40 -12.43 0.04
CA ALA A 311 -13.00 -12.44 1.44
C ALA A 311 -14.17 -12.02 2.36
N GLY A 312 -14.84 -10.92 2.02
CA GLY A 312 -16.00 -10.43 2.77
C GLY A 312 -17.16 -11.44 2.80
N LEU A 313 -17.50 -12.03 1.65
CA LEU A 313 -18.53 -13.05 1.54
C LEU A 313 -18.18 -14.32 2.34
N GLU A 314 -16.91 -14.72 2.33
CA GLU A 314 -16.45 -15.89 3.10
C GLU A 314 -16.51 -15.63 4.61
N LEU A 315 -16.13 -14.44 5.08
CA LEU A 315 -16.30 -14.05 6.48
C LEU A 315 -17.78 -14.07 6.89
N MET A 316 -18.67 -13.51 6.09
CA MET A 316 -20.12 -13.56 6.35
C MET A 316 -20.62 -15.00 6.40
N ARG A 317 -20.14 -15.87 5.51
CA ARG A 317 -20.52 -17.29 5.47
C ARG A 317 -20.11 -18.00 6.77
N ARG A 318 -18.90 -17.79 7.26
CA ARG A 318 -18.39 -18.39 8.50
C ARG A 318 -19.15 -17.93 9.74
N ARG A 319 -19.62 -16.71 9.74
CA ARG A 319 -20.38 -16.09 10.84
C ARG A 319 -21.89 -16.16 10.67
N ARG A 320 -22.38 -16.93 9.69
CA ARG A 320 -23.83 -17.07 9.44
C ARG A 320 -24.54 -17.65 10.64
N GLY A 321 -25.59 -16.94 11.08
CA GLY A 321 -26.41 -17.35 12.23
C GLY A 321 -26.00 -16.69 13.55
N LEU A 322 -24.91 -15.94 13.62
CA LEU A 322 -24.61 -15.11 14.79
C LEU A 322 -25.51 -13.87 14.81
N ARG A 323 -26.25 -13.69 15.88
CA ARG A 323 -27.12 -12.51 16.06
C ARG A 323 -26.29 -11.23 16.12
N ASN A 324 -26.79 -10.16 15.52
CA ASN A 324 -26.17 -8.83 15.54
C ASN A 324 -24.74 -8.80 14.95
N SER A 325 -24.45 -9.67 13.99
CA SER A 325 -23.18 -9.68 13.26
C SER A 325 -23.38 -9.13 11.87
N TRP A 326 -22.55 -8.15 11.47
CA TRP A 326 -22.58 -7.54 10.15
C TRP A 326 -21.18 -7.36 9.58
N LEU A 327 -21.13 -7.05 8.29
CA LEU A 327 -19.89 -6.78 7.58
C LEU A 327 -19.54 -5.28 7.67
N ARG A 328 -18.26 -4.97 7.87
CA ARG A 328 -17.74 -3.61 7.84
C ARG A 328 -16.47 -3.56 7.01
N HIS A 329 -16.40 -2.59 6.10
CA HIS A 329 -15.20 -2.26 5.35
C HIS A 329 -14.59 -0.96 5.87
N VAL A 330 -13.28 -0.97 6.08
CA VAL A 330 -12.50 0.23 6.44
C VAL A 330 -11.30 0.33 5.52
N VAL A 331 -11.16 1.45 4.82
CA VAL A 331 -9.95 1.77 4.03
C VAL A 331 -9.11 2.77 4.79
N ILE A 332 -7.83 2.49 4.91
CA ILE A 332 -6.84 3.37 5.53
C ILE A 332 -5.71 3.58 4.52
N ASP A 333 -5.00 4.71 4.57
CA ASP A 333 -3.89 5.06 3.67
C ASP A 333 -2.62 5.21 4.53
N PHE A 334 -1.52 4.55 4.13
CA PHE A 334 -0.22 4.78 4.76
C PHE A 334 0.36 6.10 4.28
N THR A 335 0.64 6.99 5.22
CA THR A 335 1.23 8.29 4.91
C THR A 335 2.65 8.11 4.38
N HIS A 336 2.89 8.63 3.17
CA HIS A 336 4.23 8.62 2.57
C HIS A 336 4.91 7.24 2.50
N ALA A 337 4.15 6.18 2.24
CA ALA A 337 4.58 4.78 2.35
C ALA A 337 6.00 4.51 1.85
N PHE A 338 6.36 4.93 0.63
CA PHE A 338 7.69 4.71 0.06
C PHE A 338 8.81 5.39 0.84
N PHE A 339 8.54 6.57 1.42
CA PHE A 339 9.56 7.32 2.16
C PHE A 339 9.83 6.79 3.57
N ASN A 340 9.13 5.77 4.03
CA ASN A 340 9.46 5.06 5.26
C ASN A 340 10.73 4.20 5.11
N PHE A 341 11.15 3.87 3.89
CA PHE A 341 12.22 2.91 3.63
C PHE A 341 13.53 3.60 3.22
N PRO A 342 14.59 3.55 4.04
CA PRO A 342 15.88 4.12 3.69
C PRO A 342 16.52 3.31 2.56
N ASN A 343 17.16 4.01 1.62
CA ASN A 343 17.95 3.37 0.57
C ASN A 343 19.30 2.93 1.13
N ARG A 344 19.77 1.78 0.71
CA ARG A 344 21.13 1.30 0.98
C ARG A 344 22.16 2.38 0.63
N PRO A 345 23.08 2.72 1.53
CA PRO A 345 23.97 3.89 1.36
C PRO A 345 24.78 3.90 0.08
N ASP A 346 25.28 2.75 -0.37
CA ASP A 346 26.07 2.59 -1.59
C ASP A 346 25.24 2.68 -2.89
N GLU A 347 23.93 2.47 -2.81
CA GLU A 347 23.00 2.62 -3.93
C GLU A 347 22.45 4.05 -4.08
N ARG A 348 22.51 4.91 -3.05
CA ARG A 348 21.97 6.29 -3.09
C ARG A 348 22.54 7.12 -4.24
N ARG A 349 23.78 6.86 -4.65
CA ARG A 349 24.44 7.53 -5.77
C ARG A 349 23.77 7.33 -7.13
N PHE A 350 22.88 6.33 -7.27
CA PHE A 350 22.10 6.09 -8.49
C PHE A 350 20.78 6.88 -8.51
N PHE A 351 20.37 7.41 -7.36
CA PHE A 351 19.11 8.11 -7.19
C PHE A 351 19.35 9.60 -6.94
N CYS A 352 19.96 10.26 -7.93
CA CYS A 352 20.20 11.70 -7.87
C CYS A 352 19.45 12.42 -8.99
N ALA A 353 19.06 13.66 -8.75
CA ALA A 353 18.54 14.56 -9.76
C ALA A 353 19.13 15.94 -9.64
N ARG A 354 19.08 16.71 -10.74
CA ARG A 354 19.39 18.12 -10.72
C ARG A 354 18.10 18.93 -10.75
N LEU A 355 17.98 19.89 -9.84
CA LEU A 355 16.95 20.92 -9.88
C LEU A 355 17.63 22.28 -9.71
N ARG A 356 17.42 23.15 -10.70
CA ARG A 356 18.20 24.40 -10.82
C ARG A 356 19.71 24.11 -10.81
N ARG A 357 20.47 24.69 -9.89
CA ARG A 357 21.94 24.53 -9.76
C ARG A 357 22.36 23.45 -8.75
N HIS A 358 21.39 22.85 -8.01
CA HIS A 358 21.68 21.90 -6.94
C HIS A 358 21.51 20.47 -7.41
N ILE A 359 22.23 19.56 -6.75
CA ILE A 359 22.04 18.10 -6.86
C ILE A 359 21.31 17.63 -5.62
N TYR A 360 20.31 16.81 -5.84
CA TYR A 360 19.48 16.19 -4.81
C TYR A 360 19.68 14.69 -4.89
N MET A 361 19.98 14.06 -3.76
CA MET A 361 20.22 12.61 -3.65
C MET A 361 19.16 12.02 -2.72
N TRP A 362 18.40 11.05 -3.22
CA TRP A 362 17.37 10.38 -2.43
C TRP A 362 18.00 9.45 -1.41
N LEU A 363 17.69 9.67 -0.14
CA LEU A 363 18.10 8.82 0.98
C LEU A 363 17.09 7.70 1.23
N ARG A 364 15.88 7.86 0.71
CA ARG A 364 14.74 6.96 0.89
C ARG A 364 14.22 6.44 -0.45
N ALA A 365 13.49 5.32 -0.42
CA ALA A 365 12.86 4.76 -1.60
C ALA A 365 11.98 5.80 -2.29
N THR A 366 12.03 5.84 -3.61
CA THR A 366 11.36 6.87 -4.39
C THR A 366 10.46 6.30 -5.45
N GLN A 367 9.40 7.02 -5.75
CA GLN A 367 8.55 6.75 -6.90
C GLN A 367 9.38 6.83 -8.19
N GLY A 368 9.23 5.81 -9.04
CA GLY A 368 10.01 5.63 -10.27
C GLY A 368 11.15 4.61 -10.14
N SER A 369 11.56 4.20 -8.94
CA SER A 369 12.49 3.09 -8.74
C SER A 369 11.81 1.75 -9.01
N ARG A 370 12.51 0.84 -9.73
CA ARG A 370 12.02 -0.51 -10.02
C ARG A 370 11.93 -1.38 -8.75
N GLY A 371 12.86 -1.21 -7.81
CA GLY A 371 12.91 -1.98 -6.56
C GLY A 371 11.98 -1.45 -5.47
N ALA A 372 11.64 -0.15 -5.47
CA ALA A 372 10.87 0.45 -4.38
C ALA A 372 9.50 -0.19 -4.13
N PRO A 373 8.70 -0.60 -5.14
CA PRO A 373 7.44 -1.30 -4.90
C PRO A 373 7.60 -2.63 -4.17
N LEU A 374 8.67 -3.38 -4.45
CA LEU A 374 8.96 -4.64 -3.76
C LEU A 374 9.30 -4.40 -2.29
N ILE A 375 10.18 -3.44 -2.01
CA ILE A 375 10.58 -3.10 -0.63
C ILE A 375 9.36 -2.62 0.17
N CYS A 376 8.58 -1.70 -0.40
CA CYS A 376 7.38 -1.18 0.22
C CYS A 376 6.36 -2.30 0.47
N GLY A 377 6.09 -3.12 -0.55
CA GLY A 377 5.13 -4.22 -0.47
C GLY A 377 5.51 -5.25 0.60
N ARG A 378 6.78 -5.68 0.66
CA ARG A 378 7.25 -6.63 1.68
C ARG A 378 7.11 -6.08 3.10
N ALA A 379 7.53 -4.84 3.31
CA ALA A 379 7.48 -4.24 4.63
C ALA A 379 6.05 -3.97 5.13
N LEU A 380 5.18 -3.46 4.25
CA LEU A 380 3.77 -3.27 4.61
C LEU A 380 3.05 -4.60 4.77
N SER A 381 3.36 -5.61 3.95
CA SER A 381 2.83 -6.97 4.13
C SER A 381 3.25 -7.57 5.47
N LEU A 382 4.51 -7.41 5.90
CA LEU A 382 4.95 -7.85 7.22
C LEU A 382 4.17 -7.16 8.32
N ALA A 383 4.06 -5.82 8.29
CA ALA A 383 3.31 -5.05 9.27
C ALA A 383 1.85 -5.51 9.35
N MET A 384 1.20 -5.73 8.20
CA MET A 384 -0.17 -6.22 8.13
C MET A 384 -0.31 -7.66 8.65
N ARG A 385 0.60 -8.58 8.30
CA ARG A 385 0.59 -9.95 8.84
C ARG A 385 0.72 -9.96 10.36
N LEU A 386 1.64 -9.15 10.93
CA LEU A 386 1.80 -9.01 12.37
C LEU A 386 0.52 -8.46 13.02
N ALA A 387 -0.03 -7.37 12.50
CA ALA A 387 -1.24 -6.75 13.04
C ALA A 387 -2.45 -7.71 12.97
N CYS A 388 -2.63 -8.36 11.83
CA CYS A 388 -3.75 -9.26 11.61
C CYS A 388 -3.62 -10.59 12.37
N SER A 389 -2.39 -11.06 12.65
CA SER A 389 -2.17 -12.25 13.47
C SER A 389 -2.70 -12.10 14.91
N CYS A 390 -2.92 -10.85 15.36
CA CYS A 390 -3.50 -10.54 16.66
C CYS A 390 -5.00 -10.84 16.77
N LEU A 391 -5.66 -11.17 15.66
CA LEU A 391 -7.10 -11.34 15.57
C LEU A 391 -7.46 -12.74 15.06
N ASP A 392 -8.70 -13.15 15.31
CA ASP A 392 -9.20 -14.41 14.78
C ASP A 392 -9.46 -14.28 13.26
N ALA A 393 -9.09 -15.32 12.51
CA ALA A 393 -9.18 -15.33 11.04
C ALA A 393 -10.62 -15.32 10.51
N ASP A 394 -11.61 -15.58 11.35
CA ASP A 394 -13.02 -15.51 11.04
C ASP A 394 -13.67 -14.16 11.45
N GLU A 395 -12.88 -13.24 12.01
CA GLU A 395 -13.32 -11.88 12.38
C GLU A 395 -12.83 -10.82 11.39
N VAL A 396 -11.70 -11.06 10.72
CA VAL A 396 -11.05 -10.05 9.88
C VAL A 396 -10.37 -10.66 8.67
N ASP A 397 -10.43 -9.91 7.56
CA ASP A 397 -9.56 -10.08 6.41
C ASP A 397 -8.95 -8.72 6.03
N ALA A 398 -7.78 -8.73 5.40
CA ALA A 398 -7.12 -7.52 4.96
C ALA A 398 -6.51 -7.70 3.58
N SER A 399 -6.79 -6.75 2.71
CA SER A 399 -6.25 -6.67 1.35
C SER A 399 -5.51 -5.34 1.18
N THR A 400 -4.21 -5.38 0.89
CA THR A 400 -3.39 -4.16 0.78
C THR A 400 -3.02 -3.88 -0.67
N TYR A 401 -3.53 -2.79 -1.24
CA TYR A 401 -3.17 -2.34 -2.57
C TYR A 401 -2.12 -1.24 -2.48
N VAL A 402 -0.85 -1.61 -2.60
CA VAL A 402 0.33 -0.74 -2.43
C VAL A 402 0.38 -0.12 -1.03
N ASP A 403 -0.24 1.04 -0.85
CA ASP A 403 -0.29 1.84 0.38
C ASP A 403 -1.72 2.01 0.94
N ASP A 404 -2.72 1.38 0.31
CA ASP A 404 -4.13 1.49 0.67
C ASP A 404 -4.68 0.13 1.17
N PRO A 405 -4.57 -0.24 2.45
CA PRO A 405 -5.23 -1.44 2.97
C PRO A 405 -6.75 -1.26 3.08
N LEU A 406 -7.48 -2.25 2.59
CA LEU A 406 -8.87 -2.48 2.87
C LEU A 406 -8.97 -3.54 3.97
N LEU A 407 -9.54 -3.18 5.09
CA LEU A 407 -9.82 -4.05 6.21
C LEU A 407 -11.31 -4.44 6.16
N THR A 408 -11.58 -5.72 6.26
CA THR A 408 -12.93 -6.28 6.23
C THR A 408 -13.18 -6.99 7.55
N PHE A 409 -14.18 -6.56 8.31
CA PHE A 409 -14.53 -7.10 9.61
C PHE A 409 -15.92 -7.72 9.59
N VAL A 410 -16.11 -8.77 10.38
CA VAL A 410 -17.41 -9.37 10.68
C VAL A 410 -17.56 -9.54 12.19
N GLY A 411 -18.71 -9.16 12.75
CA GLY A 411 -19.00 -9.26 14.18
C GLY A 411 -19.95 -8.17 14.64
N THR A 412 -20.11 -8.03 15.95
CA THR A 412 -20.82 -6.90 16.58
C THR A 412 -20.01 -5.62 16.46
N GLY A 413 -20.64 -4.44 16.64
CA GLY A 413 -19.95 -3.16 16.60
C GLY A 413 -18.77 -3.08 17.57
N GLU A 414 -18.92 -3.57 18.77
CA GLU A 414 -17.84 -3.57 19.77
C GLU A 414 -16.68 -4.48 19.35
N GLN A 415 -16.97 -5.66 18.80
CA GLN A 415 -15.93 -6.57 18.29
C GLN A 415 -15.17 -5.93 17.12
N GLN A 416 -15.87 -5.31 16.17
CA GLN A 416 -15.27 -4.62 15.03
C GLN A 416 -14.45 -3.41 15.46
N ASP A 417 -14.92 -2.61 16.41
CA ASP A 417 -14.19 -1.46 16.96
C ASP A 417 -12.92 -1.91 17.68
N ALA A 418 -12.99 -2.96 18.50
CA ALA A 418 -11.83 -3.54 19.17
C ALA A 418 -10.81 -4.09 18.15
N ALA A 419 -11.27 -4.81 17.12
CA ALA A 419 -10.41 -5.37 16.08
C ALA A 419 -9.74 -4.26 15.24
N LEU A 420 -10.48 -3.22 14.85
CA LEU A 420 -9.96 -2.05 14.17
C LEU A 420 -8.90 -1.33 15.03
N GLY A 421 -9.20 -1.14 16.31
CA GLY A 421 -8.26 -0.56 17.29
C GLY A 421 -6.97 -1.37 17.41
N VAL A 422 -7.05 -2.70 17.41
CA VAL A 422 -5.87 -3.58 17.41
C VAL A 422 -5.03 -3.35 16.16
N ILE A 423 -5.61 -3.42 14.96
CA ILE A 423 -4.85 -3.24 13.70
C ILE A 423 -4.20 -1.86 13.65
N VAL A 424 -4.99 -0.80 13.84
CA VAL A 424 -4.50 0.58 13.78
C VAL A 424 -3.43 0.82 14.85
N GLY A 425 -3.69 0.36 16.08
CA GLY A 425 -2.73 0.45 17.18
C GLY A 425 -1.41 -0.26 16.88
N CYS A 426 -1.46 -1.45 16.30
CA CYS A 426 -0.27 -2.21 15.88
C CYS A 426 0.55 -1.45 14.83
N LEU A 427 -0.10 -0.91 13.79
CA LEU A 427 0.59 -0.17 12.73
C LEU A 427 1.26 1.10 13.27
N LEU A 428 0.56 1.86 14.10
CA LEU A 428 1.12 3.04 14.78
C LEU A 428 2.24 2.68 15.75
N ALA A 429 2.09 1.57 16.50
CA ALA A 429 3.13 1.09 17.39
C ALA A 429 4.40 0.67 16.66
N LEU A 430 4.29 0.13 15.46
CA LEU A 430 5.44 -0.14 14.60
C LEU A 430 6.06 1.14 14.02
N GLY A 431 5.39 2.29 14.13
CA GLY A 431 5.86 3.60 13.66
C GLY A 431 5.43 3.93 12.24
N PHE A 432 4.44 3.25 11.69
CA PHE A 432 3.84 3.64 10.41
C PHE A 432 2.81 4.73 10.64
N ASP A 433 2.94 5.85 9.93
CA ASP A 433 1.96 6.92 9.97
C ASP A 433 0.77 6.59 9.06
N LEU A 434 -0.44 6.83 9.56
CA LEU A 434 -1.69 6.61 8.87
C LEU A 434 -2.37 7.94 8.52
N ALA A 435 -2.91 8.04 7.32
CA ALA A 435 -3.60 9.24 6.85
C ALA A 435 -5.09 9.18 7.24
N PHE A 436 -5.41 9.41 8.50
CA PHE A 436 -6.78 9.36 9.03
C PHE A 436 -7.75 10.27 8.27
N ALA A 437 -7.28 11.44 7.78
CA ALA A 437 -8.08 12.35 6.96
C ALA A 437 -8.63 11.72 5.66
N LYS A 438 -8.06 10.59 5.22
CA LYS A 438 -8.50 9.85 4.04
C LYS A 438 -9.25 8.57 4.40
N ALA A 439 -9.32 8.21 5.66
CA ALA A 439 -9.98 6.97 6.10
C ALA A 439 -11.43 6.94 5.62
N GLN A 440 -11.86 5.75 5.21
CA GLN A 440 -13.23 5.48 4.82
C GLN A 440 -13.73 4.30 5.66
N ASP A 441 -14.96 4.42 6.15
CA ASP A 441 -15.58 3.44 7.05
C ASP A 441 -17.04 3.23 6.63
N SER A 442 -17.42 2.01 6.30
CA SER A 442 -18.78 1.68 5.87
C SER A 442 -19.85 1.88 6.96
N ASN A 443 -19.44 1.98 8.23
CA ASN A 443 -20.34 2.37 9.30
C ASN A 443 -20.62 3.90 9.34
N GLN A 444 -19.86 4.70 8.61
CA GLN A 444 -20.01 6.16 8.55
C GLN A 444 -20.44 6.67 7.19
N GLN A 445 -20.25 5.87 6.15
CA GLN A 445 -20.59 6.25 4.78
C GLN A 445 -21.09 5.04 3.99
N GLU A 446 -22.09 5.26 3.16
CA GLU A 446 -22.74 4.20 2.36
C GLU A 446 -21.78 3.55 1.37
N GLN A 447 -20.80 4.30 0.86
CA GLN A 447 -19.91 3.88 -0.22
C GLN A 447 -18.46 3.92 0.22
N ILE A 448 -17.74 2.82 0.00
CA ILE A 448 -16.30 2.70 0.19
C ILE A 448 -15.62 2.65 -1.17
N THR A 449 -14.70 3.56 -1.41
CA THR A 449 -13.91 3.57 -2.64
C THR A 449 -12.55 2.93 -2.40
N TRP A 450 -12.29 1.82 -3.08
CA TRP A 450 -11.00 1.15 -2.99
C TRP A 450 -10.51 0.71 -4.37
N THR A 451 -9.21 0.88 -4.64
CA THR A 451 -8.62 0.64 -5.96
C THR A 451 -9.41 1.34 -7.09
N SER A 452 -10.00 0.58 -8.00
CA SER A 452 -10.80 1.08 -9.13
C SER A 452 -12.31 0.94 -8.94
N GLY A 453 -12.77 0.51 -7.75
CA GLY A 453 -14.18 0.24 -7.51
C GLY A 453 -14.77 1.00 -6.33
N VAL A 454 -16.07 1.02 -6.29
CA VAL A 454 -16.91 1.50 -5.20
C VAL A 454 -17.65 0.29 -4.63
N LEU A 455 -17.49 0.06 -3.33
CA LEU A 455 -18.15 -1.03 -2.60
C LEU A 455 -19.31 -0.47 -1.79
N ILE A 456 -20.46 -1.11 -1.89
CA ILE A 456 -21.68 -0.79 -1.14
C ILE A 456 -22.16 -2.07 -0.50
N ILE A 457 -22.36 -2.07 0.81
CA ILE A 457 -22.83 -3.24 1.55
C ILE A 457 -24.33 -3.11 1.76
N ASP A 458 -25.09 -4.08 1.23
CA ASP A 458 -26.52 -4.26 1.56
C ASP A 458 -26.62 -5.30 2.68
N HIS A 459 -26.80 -4.84 3.90
CA HIS A 459 -26.87 -5.71 5.08
C HIS A 459 -28.16 -6.52 5.15
N GLU A 460 -29.25 -6.05 4.55
CA GLU A 460 -30.53 -6.75 4.57
C GLU A 460 -30.51 -7.95 3.63
N ARG A 461 -29.91 -7.77 2.45
CA ARG A 461 -29.83 -8.82 1.42
C ARG A 461 -28.55 -9.64 1.50
N LEU A 462 -27.59 -9.26 2.34
CA LEU A 462 -26.25 -9.84 2.41
C LEU A 462 -25.53 -9.82 1.05
N VAL A 463 -25.56 -8.67 0.39
CA VAL A 463 -24.98 -8.46 -0.93
C VAL A 463 -23.94 -7.34 -0.86
N ILE A 464 -22.83 -7.51 -1.56
CA ILE A 464 -21.86 -6.46 -1.79
C ILE A 464 -22.02 -5.98 -3.24
N HIS A 465 -22.52 -4.78 -3.41
CA HIS A 465 -22.57 -4.14 -4.73
C HIS A 465 -21.23 -3.55 -5.08
N VAL A 466 -20.82 -3.67 -6.34
CA VAL A 466 -19.56 -3.15 -6.85
C VAL A 466 -19.84 -2.31 -8.08
N GLU A 467 -19.38 -1.08 -8.03
CA GLU A 467 -19.44 -0.15 -9.15
C GLU A 467 -18.03 0.24 -9.58
N VAL A 468 -17.85 0.54 -10.85
CA VAL A 468 -16.60 1.13 -11.35
C VAL A 468 -16.60 2.62 -11.05
N LYS A 469 -15.47 3.17 -10.64
CA LYS A 469 -15.33 4.62 -10.41
C LYS A 469 -15.69 5.41 -11.66
N GLU A 470 -16.42 6.50 -11.47
CA GLU A 470 -16.88 7.37 -12.56
C GLU A 470 -15.73 7.95 -13.40
N ASP A 471 -14.60 8.31 -12.79
CA ASP A 471 -13.42 8.81 -13.50
C ASP A 471 -12.79 7.76 -14.44
N ILE A 472 -12.92 6.47 -14.10
CA ILE A 472 -12.46 5.36 -14.94
C ILE A 472 -13.44 5.17 -16.11
N LEU A 473 -14.75 5.23 -15.84
CA LEU A 473 -15.76 5.13 -16.89
C LEU A 473 -15.60 6.25 -17.91
N GLN A 474 -15.42 7.48 -17.47
CA GLN A 474 -15.18 8.63 -18.35
C GLN A 474 -13.89 8.49 -19.18
N THR A 475 -12.82 7.91 -18.61
CA THR A 475 -11.58 7.66 -19.35
C THR A 475 -11.80 6.58 -20.42
N LEU A 476 -12.52 5.51 -20.10
CA LEU A 476 -12.84 4.46 -21.06
C LEU A 476 -13.75 4.97 -22.18
N GLU A 477 -14.68 5.86 -21.88
CA GLU A 477 -15.54 6.49 -22.88
C GLU A 477 -14.74 7.38 -23.84
N ALA A 478 -13.76 8.14 -23.30
CA ALA A 478 -12.90 9.01 -24.10
C ALA A 478 -11.91 8.24 -25.00
N ASP A 479 -11.53 7.00 -24.61
CA ASP A 479 -10.64 6.15 -25.43
C ASP A 479 -11.39 5.39 -26.53
N ILE A 480 -12.73 5.39 -26.52
CA ILE A 480 -13.58 4.73 -27.53
C ILE A 480 -13.99 5.70 -28.65
N ASP A 481 -13.94 7.00 -28.40
CA ASP A 481 -14.15 8.08 -29.39
C ASP A 481 -12.87 8.38 -30.16
#